data_16f91e1aea81fece0538033870b38f3e
#
_entry.id   16f91e1aea81fece0538033870b38f3e
#
_cell.length_a   1.000
_cell.length_b   1.000
_cell.length_c   1.000
_cell.angle_alpha   90.00
_cell.angle_beta   90.00
_cell.angle_gamma   90.00
#
_symmetry.space_group_name_H-M   'P 1'
#
loop_
_entity.id
_entity.type
_entity.pdbx_description
1 polymer ?
#
loop_
_entity_poly.entity_id
_entity_poly.type
_entity_poly.pdbx_seq_one_letter_code
_entity_poly.pdbx_strand_id
1 'polypeptide(L)'
;PLKGGVDNFRKIGLFLTDWFVLKTLNFKGVTASKIAYTAQKINRRKNIMLSSYDGTVQKRFSYNLGSNNLASWSFDNKNILYTTFTRSSVQLTIQPSIRLRAKILSFPSVFQPLGASWRMDGESILLTLMKKGNSDIYSYNLADAKLEKIFAWKSLETSPQMSPDGKKIAFVSDSARLNRPQIYVHNILTHKTERVTFRGNYNSSPKWSPDGSQLIYERQVKGVFQLFKYTLLTRRHVQLTFGRYDSEKPDWSPNGKQIVFSAKKKKVSKLYYISAFGGRSIRVTTNANNITETNPVWSK
;
A
#
# COMPACT_ATOMS: atom_id res chain seq x y z
N PRO A 1 -2.08 -38.54 17.05
CA PRO A 1 -0.77 -37.95 16.89
C PRO A 1 -0.79 -37.06 15.64
N LEU A 2 -0.71 -35.74 15.83
CA LEU A 2 -0.65 -34.77 14.74
C LEU A 2 0.71 -34.95 14.03
N LYS A 3 0.69 -35.62 12.88
CA LYS A 3 1.82 -35.62 11.94
C LYS A 3 1.89 -34.27 11.28
N GLY A 4 2.53 -33.30 11.90
CA GLY A 4 2.73 -31.98 11.31
C GLY A 4 4.09 -31.43 11.74
N GLY A 5 4.92 -31.03 10.76
CA GLY A 5 6.19 -30.36 11.07
C GLY A 5 5.93 -29.02 11.80
N VAL A 6 7.00 -28.38 12.28
CA VAL A 6 7.01 -27.12 13.06
C VAL A 6 6.08 -26.03 12.47
N ASP A 7 5.96 -25.97 11.13
CA ASP A 7 5.06 -25.03 10.43
C ASP A 7 3.58 -25.25 10.71
N ASN A 8 3.14 -26.49 10.96
CA ASN A 8 1.75 -26.78 11.29
C ASN A 8 1.40 -26.38 12.72
N PHE A 9 2.30 -26.63 13.69
CA PHE A 9 2.12 -26.17 15.06
C PHE A 9 2.06 -24.64 15.14
N ARG A 10 2.93 -23.95 14.38
CA ARG A 10 2.88 -22.49 14.29
C ARG A 10 1.54 -22.00 13.73
N LYS A 11 1.01 -22.59 12.63
CA LYS A 11 -0.28 -22.23 12.06
C LYS A 11 -1.44 -22.43 13.04
N ILE A 12 -1.45 -23.53 13.78
CA ILE A 12 -2.44 -23.81 14.83
C ILE A 12 -2.35 -22.74 15.92
N GLY A 13 -1.16 -22.43 16.41
CA GLY A 13 -0.95 -21.39 17.41
C GLY A 13 -1.45 -20.01 16.95
N LEU A 14 -1.17 -19.62 15.72
CA LEU A 14 -1.66 -18.37 15.14
C LEU A 14 -3.19 -18.36 15.03
N PHE A 15 -3.81 -19.47 14.60
CA PHE A 15 -5.27 -19.62 14.53
C PHE A 15 -5.91 -19.50 15.92
N LEU A 16 -5.36 -20.18 16.92
CA LEU A 16 -5.86 -20.10 18.29
C LEU A 16 -5.72 -18.68 18.87
N THR A 17 -4.63 -17.98 18.57
CA THR A 17 -4.46 -16.58 18.96
C THR A 17 -5.52 -15.68 18.33
N ASP A 18 -5.77 -15.80 17.03
CA ASP A 18 -6.80 -15.01 16.35
C ASP A 18 -8.21 -15.34 16.85
N TRP A 19 -8.49 -16.63 17.13
CA TRP A 19 -9.73 -17.07 17.74
C TRP A 19 -9.93 -16.49 19.15
N PHE A 20 -8.89 -16.53 19.98
CA PHE A 20 -8.92 -15.95 21.33
C PHE A 20 -9.18 -14.43 21.28
N VAL A 21 -8.46 -13.70 20.42
CA VAL A 21 -8.64 -12.26 20.21
C VAL A 21 -10.08 -11.95 19.78
N LEU A 22 -10.66 -12.73 18.87
CA LEU A 22 -12.04 -12.56 18.44
C LEU A 22 -13.03 -12.78 19.58
N LYS A 23 -12.83 -13.84 20.39
CA LYS A 23 -13.73 -14.20 21.48
C LYS A 23 -13.65 -13.26 22.68
N THR A 24 -12.45 -12.76 22.99
CA THR A 24 -12.23 -11.92 24.19
C THR A 24 -12.35 -10.43 23.92
N LEU A 25 -11.90 -9.96 22.74
CA LEU A 25 -11.81 -8.55 22.41
C LEU A 25 -12.78 -8.11 21.31
N ASN A 26 -13.57 -9.03 20.79
CA ASN A 26 -14.59 -8.83 19.76
C ASN A 26 -14.07 -8.11 18.49
N PHE A 27 -12.84 -8.43 18.05
CA PHE A 27 -12.32 -8.00 16.78
C PHE A 27 -11.44 -9.09 16.13
N LYS A 28 -11.37 -9.06 14.79
CA LYS A 28 -10.60 -10.05 14.02
C LYS A 28 -9.11 -9.94 14.36
N GLY A 29 -8.45 -11.06 14.63
CA GLY A 29 -7.00 -11.14 14.76
C GLY A 29 -6.29 -10.90 13.42
N VAL A 30 -4.98 -10.74 13.45
CA VAL A 30 -4.15 -10.47 12.26
C VAL A 30 -3.03 -11.48 12.07
N THR A 31 -2.93 -12.49 12.92
CA THR A 31 -1.76 -13.38 12.98
C THR A 31 -1.62 -14.25 11.72
N ALA A 32 -2.74 -14.57 11.04
CA ALA A 32 -2.75 -15.28 9.77
C ALA A 32 -2.45 -14.39 8.55
N SER A 33 -2.43 -13.06 8.72
CA SER A 33 -2.20 -12.11 7.63
C SER A 33 -0.72 -12.04 7.22
N LYS A 34 -0.48 -11.47 6.03
CA LYS A 34 0.84 -11.33 5.42
C LYS A 34 1.11 -9.87 5.08
N ILE A 35 2.38 -9.51 5.04
CA ILE A 35 2.85 -8.20 4.59
C ILE A 35 3.66 -8.43 3.31
N ALA A 36 3.23 -7.84 2.19
CA ALA A 36 4.06 -7.74 1.00
C ALA A 36 4.85 -6.43 1.07
N TYR A 37 6.12 -6.46 0.70
CA TYR A 37 6.98 -5.29 0.75
C TYR A 37 8.10 -5.36 -0.28
N THR A 38 8.71 -4.23 -0.55
CA THR A 38 9.89 -4.14 -1.41
C THR A 38 11.15 -4.26 -0.60
N ALA A 39 12.03 -5.21 -0.95
CA ALA A 39 13.36 -5.32 -0.37
C ALA A 39 14.44 -5.10 -1.42
N GLN A 40 15.49 -4.37 -1.04
CA GLN A 40 16.66 -4.11 -1.87
C GLN A 40 17.94 -4.26 -1.05
N LYS A 41 18.80 -5.18 -1.44
CA LYS A 41 20.19 -5.22 -0.99
C LYS A 41 20.99 -4.16 -1.76
N ILE A 42 21.97 -3.53 -1.13
CA ILE A 42 22.84 -2.51 -1.75
C ILE A 42 23.33 -2.99 -3.13
N ASN A 43 23.22 -2.14 -4.15
CA ASN A 43 23.59 -2.40 -5.54
C ASN A 43 22.90 -3.61 -6.20
N ARG A 44 21.74 -4.04 -5.67
CA ARG A 44 20.93 -5.10 -6.24
C ARG A 44 19.54 -4.59 -6.66
N ARG A 45 18.83 -5.40 -7.47
CA ARG A 45 17.45 -5.10 -7.88
C ARG A 45 16.51 -5.17 -6.69
N LYS A 46 15.45 -4.39 -6.74
CA LYS A 46 14.33 -4.46 -5.81
C LYS A 46 13.50 -5.72 -6.08
N ASN A 47 13.09 -6.40 -5.03
CA ASN A 47 12.22 -7.57 -5.12
C ASN A 47 11.02 -7.39 -4.20
N ILE A 48 9.86 -7.95 -4.62
CA ILE A 48 8.73 -8.11 -3.72
C ILE A 48 9.02 -9.31 -2.82
N MET A 49 8.89 -9.09 -1.53
CA MET A 49 8.99 -10.08 -0.48
C MET A 49 7.63 -10.25 0.20
N LEU A 50 7.39 -11.42 0.72
CA LEU A 50 6.27 -11.71 1.63
C LEU A 50 6.82 -12.02 3.01
N SER A 51 6.20 -11.42 4.03
CA SER A 51 6.46 -11.68 5.43
C SER A 51 5.17 -12.14 6.13
N SER A 52 5.31 -12.99 7.15
CA SER A 52 4.27 -13.11 8.17
C SER A 52 4.08 -11.76 8.89
N TYR A 53 2.93 -11.56 9.55
CA TYR A 53 2.61 -10.32 10.26
C TYR A 53 3.70 -9.90 11.27
N ASP A 54 4.34 -10.89 11.92
CA ASP A 54 5.37 -10.72 12.96
C ASP A 54 6.81 -10.65 12.42
N GLY A 55 6.99 -10.76 11.11
CA GLY A 55 8.32 -10.71 10.46
C GLY A 55 9.17 -11.96 10.58
N THR A 56 8.71 -13.03 11.27
CA THR A 56 9.52 -14.24 11.53
C THR A 56 9.71 -15.11 10.29
N VAL A 57 8.71 -15.16 9.40
CA VAL A 57 8.81 -15.88 8.13
C VAL A 57 8.87 -14.89 7.00
N GLN A 58 9.94 -14.91 6.23
CA GLN A 58 10.14 -14.02 5.09
C GLN A 58 10.56 -14.83 3.87
N LYS A 59 9.94 -14.57 2.71
CA LYS A 59 10.28 -15.22 1.46
C LYS A 59 10.20 -14.26 0.28
N ARG A 60 11.06 -14.48 -0.71
CA ARG A 60 10.97 -13.77 -1.99
C ARG A 60 9.71 -14.20 -2.73
N PHE A 61 9.01 -13.21 -3.29
CA PHE A 61 7.80 -13.42 -4.08
C PHE A 61 8.02 -13.18 -5.57
N SER A 62 8.65 -12.06 -5.97
CA SER A 62 8.94 -11.76 -7.38
C SER A 62 10.24 -12.41 -7.85
N TYR A 63 10.17 -13.12 -8.98
CA TYR A 63 11.33 -13.84 -9.56
C TYR A 63 11.70 -13.38 -10.98
N ASN A 64 11.02 -12.34 -11.51
CA ASN A 64 11.37 -11.76 -12.81
C ASN A 64 12.72 -11.02 -12.78
N LEU A 65 13.23 -10.65 -13.97
CA LEU A 65 14.51 -9.97 -14.14
C LEU A 65 14.46 -8.45 -13.89
N GLY A 66 13.28 -7.88 -13.62
CA GLY A 66 13.10 -6.46 -13.36
C GLY A 66 13.36 -6.05 -11.90
N SER A 67 13.32 -4.75 -11.66
CA SER A 67 13.28 -4.15 -10.32
C SER A 67 11.83 -3.94 -9.92
N ASN A 68 11.36 -4.64 -8.90
CA ASN A 68 9.94 -4.74 -8.54
C ASN A 68 9.60 -3.87 -7.33
N ASN A 69 8.50 -3.11 -7.40
CA ASN A 69 8.11 -2.15 -6.37
C ASN A 69 6.58 -1.97 -6.32
N LEU A 70 6.08 -1.23 -5.31
CA LEU A 70 4.69 -0.79 -5.20
C LEU A 70 3.68 -1.94 -5.28
N ALA A 71 3.85 -2.95 -4.41
CA ALA A 71 2.92 -4.06 -4.31
C ALA A 71 1.53 -3.60 -3.82
N SER A 72 0.48 -4.29 -4.28
CA SER A 72 -0.90 -4.12 -3.82
C SER A 72 -1.60 -5.48 -3.82
N TRP A 73 -2.21 -5.86 -2.71
CA TRP A 73 -3.04 -7.05 -2.60
C TRP A 73 -4.41 -6.84 -3.25
N SER A 74 -4.91 -7.87 -3.94
CA SER A 74 -6.34 -7.95 -4.25
C SER A 74 -7.16 -8.11 -2.96
N PHE A 75 -8.43 -7.70 -2.98
CA PHE A 75 -9.28 -7.77 -1.78
C PHE A 75 -9.53 -9.20 -1.28
N ASP A 76 -9.50 -10.18 -2.18
CA ASP A 76 -9.62 -11.60 -1.86
C ASP A 76 -8.29 -12.27 -1.45
N ASN A 77 -7.20 -11.51 -1.40
CA ASN A 77 -5.83 -11.96 -1.12
C ASN A 77 -5.28 -13.04 -2.10
N LYS A 78 -5.92 -13.25 -3.24
CA LYS A 78 -5.47 -14.25 -4.21
C LYS A 78 -4.37 -13.74 -5.13
N ASN A 79 -4.28 -12.41 -5.35
CA ASN A 79 -3.35 -11.81 -6.27
C ASN A 79 -2.55 -10.66 -5.64
N ILE A 80 -1.33 -10.47 -6.14
CA ILE A 80 -0.50 -9.30 -5.86
C ILE A 80 -0.20 -8.61 -7.18
N LEU A 81 -0.57 -7.35 -7.26
CA LEU A 81 -0.22 -6.43 -8.33
C LEU A 81 1.05 -5.67 -7.92
N TYR A 82 2.01 -5.51 -8.82
CA TYR A 82 3.22 -4.71 -8.56
C TYR A 82 3.78 -4.11 -9.84
N THR A 83 4.58 -3.04 -9.68
CA THR A 83 5.27 -2.38 -10.78
C THR A 83 6.64 -3.00 -10.99
N THR A 84 6.97 -3.35 -12.24
CA THR A 84 8.26 -3.90 -12.67
C THR A 84 8.97 -2.89 -13.55
N PHE A 85 10.16 -2.47 -13.15
CA PHE A 85 11.05 -1.62 -13.92
C PHE A 85 12.06 -2.50 -14.66
N THR A 86 12.01 -2.53 -15.96
CA THR A 86 12.99 -3.20 -16.83
C THR A 86 14.01 -2.20 -17.36
N ARG A 87 14.92 -2.61 -18.22
CA ARG A 87 15.86 -1.69 -18.90
C ARG A 87 15.17 -0.77 -19.90
N SER A 88 14.09 -1.23 -20.53
CA SER A 88 13.41 -0.55 -21.65
C SER A 88 12.01 -0.06 -21.32
N SER A 89 11.39 -0.53 -20.25
CA SER A 89 9.97 -0.24 -19.97
C SER A 89 9.62 -0.32 -18.48
N VAL A 90 8.49 0.28 -18.14
CA VAL A 90 7.80 0.07 -16.85
C VAL A 90 6.53 -0.72 -17.11
N GLN A 91 6.31 -1.77 -16.34
CA GLN A 91 5.23 -2.72 -16.54
C GLN A 91 4.44 -2.90 -15.24
N LEU A 92 3.15 -3.17 -15.34
CA LEU A 92 2.36 -3.69 -14.23
C LEU A 92 2.25 -5.20 -14.35
N THR A 93 2.50 -5.89 -13.25
CA THR A 93 2.50 -7.34 -13.17
C THR A 93 1.49 -7.79 -12.13
N ILE A 94 0.59 -8.70 -12.49
CA ILE A 94 -0.30 -9.41 -11.58
C ILE A 94 0.22 -10.82 -11.41
N GLN A 95 0.45 -11.22 -10.17
CA GLN A 95 0.93 -12.56 -9.82
C GLN A 95 0.04 -13.17 -8.74
N PRO A 96 -0.49 -14.40 -8.95
CA PRO A 96 -1.20 -15.11 -7.92
C PRO A 96 -0.38 -15.30 -6.65
N SER A 97 -1.02 -15.21 -5.48
CA SER A 97 -0.37 -15.37 -4.17
C SER A 97 0.14 -16.80 -3.91
N ILE A 98 -0.45 -17.79 -4.60
CA ILE A 98 0.09 -19.12 -4.79
C ILE A 98 0.95 -19.09 -6.06
N ARG A 99 2.11 -19.74 -6.08
CA ARG A 99 3.11 -19.70 -7.16
C ARG A 99 2.58 -20.17 -8.53
N LEU A 100 1.80 -19.32 -9.20
CA LEU A 100 1.39 -19.49 -10.58
C LEU A 100 2.07 -18.45 -11.47
N ARG A 101 1.92 -18.61 -12.81
CA ARG A 101 2.51 -17.70 -13.79
C ARG A 101 1.97 -16.28 -13.63
N ALA A 102 2.86 -15.30 -13.60
CA ALA A 102 2.50 -13.89 -13.56
C ALA A 102 1.96 -13.41 -14.91
N LYS A 103 0.94 -12.53 -14.89
CA LYS A 103 0.39 -11.82 -16.06
C LYS A 103 0.97 -10.42 -16.09
N ILE A 104 1.60 -10.05 -17.22
CA ILE A 104 2.03 -8.67 -17.49
C ILE A 104 0.88 -7.96 -18.18
N LEU A 105 0.52 -6.77 -17.69
CA LEU A 105 -0.50 -5.94 -18.30
C LEU A 105 0.12 -5.07 -19.40
N SER A 106 -0.54 -5.03 -20.56
CA SER A 106 -0.12 -4.24 -21.70
C SER A 106 -0.89 -2.92 -21.76
N PHE A 107 -0.17 -1.84 -22.06
CA PHE A 107 -0.73 -0.51 -22.27
C PHE A 107 -0.18 0.04 -23.59
N PRO A 108 -0.89 0.97 -24.27
CA PRO A 108 -0.35 1.70 -25.40
C PRO A 108 1.00 2.35 -25.05
N SER A 109 1.97 2.30 -25.95
CA SER A 109 3.37 2.75 -25.72
C SER A 109 3.50 4.22 -25.31
N VAL A 110 2.48 5.02 -25.58
CA VAL A 110 2.41 6.44 -25.15
C VAL A 110 2.23 6.60 -23.64
N PHE A 111 1.84 5.54 -22.91
CA PHE A 111 1.64 5.55 -21.48
C PHE A 111 2.74 4.83 -20.72
N GLN A 112 3.17 5.43 -19.62
CA GLN A 112 4.07 4.81 -18.65
C GLN A 112 3.33 4.60 -17.33
N PRO A 113 3.11 3.35 -16.89
CA PRO A 113 2.47 3.09 -15.60
C PRO A 113 3.41 3.43 -14.44
N LEU A 114 2.91 4.18 -13.44
CA LEU A 114 3.68 4.58 -12.27
C LEU A 114 3.32 3.78 -11.01
N GLY A 115 2.14 3.17 -10.99
CA GLY A 115 1.65 2.35 -9.88
C GLY A 115 0.16 2.10 -10.02
N ALA A 116 -0.34 1.12 -9.27
CA ALA A 116 -1.76 0.78 -9.31
C ALA A 116 -2.26 0.19 -7.99
N SER A 117 -3.58 0.17 -7.83
CA SER A 117 -4.30 -0.45 -6.73
C SER A 117 -5.54 -1.18 -7.24
N TRP A 118 -6.00 -2.16 -6.48
CA TRP A 118 -7.20 -2.91 -6.83
C TRP A 118 -8.48 -2.12 -6.58
N ARG A 119 -9.47 -2.34 -7.43
CA ARG A 119 -10.87 -2.00 -7.13
C ARG A 119 -11.53 -3.14 -6.35
N MET A 120 -12.66 -2.82 -5.69
CA MET A 120 -13.39 -3.80 -4.84
C MET A 120 -13.98 -4.96 -5.63
N ASP A 121 -14.27 -4.76 -6.92
CA ASP A 121 -14.79 -5.78 -7.80
C ASP A 121 -13.80 -6.95 -8.04
N GLY A 122 -12.50 -6.73 -7.80
CA GLY A 122 -11.45 -7.71 -8.09
C GLY A 122 -11.19 -7.91 -9.59
N GLU A 123 -11.97 -7.28 -10.46
CA GLU A 123 -11.93 -7.39 -11.91
C GLU A 123 -11.25 -6.18 -12.57
N SER A 124 -11.12 -5.10 -11.81
CA SER A 124 -10.54 -3.85 -12.29
C SER A 124 -9.48 -3.32 -11.33
N ILE A 125 -8.60 -2.48 -11.87
CA ILE A 125 -7.58 -1.74 -11.11
C ILE A 125 -7.68 -0.23 -11.37
N LEU A 126 -7.34 0.56 -10.36
CA LEU A 126 -7.03 1.98 -10.51
C LEU A 126 -5.53 2.13 -10.72
N LEU A 127 -5.12 2.88 -11.70
CA LEU A 127 -3.71 3.06 -12.00
C LEU A 127 -3.37 4.50 -12.36
N THR A 128 -2.13 4.88 -12.08
CA THR A 128 -1.53 6.12 -12.53
C THR A 128 -0.80 5.88 -13.84
N LEU A 129 -1.18 6.58 -14.91
CA LEU A 129 -0.46 6.57 -16.18
C LEU A 129 0.13 7.94 -16.45
N MET A 130 1.42 7.96 -16.77
CA MET A 130 2.11 9.16 -17.23
C MET A 130 2.10 9.21 -18.75
N LYS A 131 1.75 10.38 -19.31
CA LYS A 131 1.77 10.71 -20.73
C LYS A 131 2.30 12.12 -20.90
N LYS A 132 3.37 12.30 -21.68
CA LYS A 132 3.97 13.62 -21.98
C LYS A 132 4.24 14.47 -20.73
N GLY A 133 4.73 13.86 -19.65
CA GLY A 133 5.08 14.55 -18.40
C GLY A 133 3.92 14.83 -17.45
N ASN A 134 2.67 14.60 -17.87
CA ASN A 134 1.50 14.64 -16.97
C ASN A 134 1.11 13.24 -16.51
N SER A 135 0.62 13.09 -15.28
CA SER A 135 0.12 11.84 -14.74
C SER A 135 -1.34 11.95 -14.37
N ASP A 136 -2.13 10.99 -14.84
CA ASP A 136 -3.57 10.93 -14.63
C ASP A 136 -3.97 9.57 -14.04
N ILE A 137 -5.16 9.52 -13.45
CA ILE A 137 -5.74 8.29 -12.90
C ILE A 137 -6.71 7.67 -13.91
N TYR A 138 -6.54 6.38 -14.11
CA TYR A 138 -7.37 5.56 -14.98
C TYR A 138 -7.94 4.37 -14.24
N SER A 139 -9.08 3.87 -14.68
CA SER A 139 -9.60 2.54 -14.41
C SER A 139 -9.23 1.62 -15.56
N TYR A 140 -8.78 0.41 -15.25
CA TYR A 140 -8.46 -0.62 -16.25
C TYR A 140 -9.17 -1.92 -15.88
N ASN A 141 -10.03 -2.39 -16.77
CA ASN A 141 -10.70 -3.68 -16.63
C ASN A 141 -9.76 -4.80 -17.09
N LEU A 142 -9.64 -5.86 -16.29
CA LEU A 142 -8.70 -6.96 -16.52
C LEU A 142 -9.19 -7.99 -17.54
N ALA A 143 -10.51 -8.04 -17.80
CA ALA A 143 -11.13 -8.99 -18.71
C ALA A 143 -11.04 -8.53 -20.18
N ASP A 144 -11.47 -7.29 -20.45
CA ASP A 144 -11.54 -6.73 -21.82
C ASP A 144 -10.42 -5.70 -22.12
N ALA A 145 -9.53 -5.46 -21.16
CA ALA A 145 -8.45 -4.49 -21.25
C ALA A 145 -8.91 -3.03 -21.50
N LYS A 146 -10.17 -2.71 -21.19
CA LYS A 146 -10.72 -1.37 -21.34
C LYS A 146 -10.06 -0.40 -20.38
N LEU A 147 -9.57 0.72 -20.92
CA LEU A 147 -8.91 1.80 -20.17
C LEU A 147 -9.80 3.03 -20.18
N GLU A 148 -10.22 3.50 -19.01
CA GLU A 148 -11.07 4.68 -18.83
C GLU A 148 -10.38 5.71 -17.95
N LYS A 149 -10.28 6.95 -18.40
CA LYS A 149 -9.75 8.06 -17.61
C LYS A 149 -10.79 8.49 -16.56
N ILE A 150 -10.40 8.54 -15.29
CA ILE A 150 -11.30 8.91 -14.19
C ILE A 150 -11.43 10.42 -14.06
N PHE A 151 -10.32 11.16 -14.23
CA PHE A 151 -10.31 12.62 -14.12
C PHE A 151 -9.69 13.27 -15.35
N ALA A 152 -10.12 14.50 -15.67
CA ALA A 152 -9.60 15.31 -16.76
C ALA A 152 -8.97 16.62 -16.23
N TRP A 153 -8.19 16.55 -15.16
CA TRP A 153 -7.52 17.70 -14.58
C TRP A 153 -6.22 18.03 -15.33
N LYS A 154 -5.75 19.28 -15.18
CA LYS A 154 -4.46 19.72 -15.77
C LYS A 154 -3.29 19.58 -14.80
N SER A 155 -3.49 18.91 -13.69
CA SER A 155 -2.53 18.68 -12.61
C SER A 155 -2.01 17.25 -12.63
N LEU A 156 -1.05 16.95 -11.75
CA LEU A 156 -0.58 15.59 -11.53
C LEU A 156 -1.54 14.86 -10.60
N GLU A 157 -2.13 13.74 -11.04
CA GLU A 157 -2.93 12.84 -10.23
C GLU A 157 -2.24 11.49 -10.07
N THR A 158 -2.02 11.07 -8.81
CA THR A 158 -1.26 9.85 -8.51
C THR A 158 -1.81 9.09 -7.31
N SER A 159 -1.30 7.87 -7.10
CA SER A 159 -1.55 7.05 -5.90
C SER A 159 -3.04 6.83 -5.59
N PRO A 160 -3.87 6.43 -6.57
CA PRO A 160 -5.28 6.18 -6.35
C PRO A 160 -5.50 4.99 -5.41
N GLN A 161 -6.52 5.11 -4.55
CA GLN A 161 -6.94 4.06 -3.63
C GLN A 161 -8.47 4.03 -3.55
N MET A 162 -9.07 2.89 -3.89
CA MET A 162 -10.51 2.67 -3.73
C MET A 162 -10.85 2.51 -2.24
N SER A 163 -11.95 3.13 -1.79
CA SER A 163 -12.52 2.87 -0.47
C SER A 163 -13.08 1.45 -0.36
N PRO A 164 -13.14 0.84 0.83
CA PRO A 164 -13.62 -0.53 1.03
C PRO A 164 -15.08 -0.76 0.57
N ASP A 165 -15.89 0.29 0.55
CA ASP A 165 -17.27 0.25 0.04
C ASP A 165 -17.40 0.47 -1.48
N GLY A 166 -16.26 0.68 -2.18
CA GLY A 166 -16.21 0.93 -3.62
C GLY A 166 -16.75 2.28 -4.09
N LYS A 167 -17.16 3.18 -3.17
CA LYS A 167 -17.87 4.43 -3.53
C LYS A 167 -16.96 5.63 -3.67
N LYS A 168 -15.73 5.58 -3.15
CA LYS A 168 -14.80 6.72 -3.13
C LYS A 168 -13.42 6.34 -3.60
N ILE A 169 -12.71 7.31 -4.17
CA ILE A 169 -11.29 7.18 -4.54
C ILE A 169 -10.52 8.26 -3.77
N ALA A 170 -9.57 7.84 -2.91
CA ALA A 170 -8.57 8.73 -2.35
C ALA A 170 -7.38 8.79 -3.31
N PHE A 171 -6.83 9.96 -3.55
CA PHE A 171 -5.70 10.16 -4.46
C PHE A 171 -4.88 11.40 -4.08
N VAL A 172 -3.76 11.55 -4.73
CA VAL A 172 -2.86 12.69 -4.57
C VAL A 172 -2.93 13.57 -5.81
N SER A 173 -3.06 14.89 -5.63
CA SER A 173 -2.96 15.86 -6.72
C SER A 173 -2.28 17.15 -6.25
N ASP A 174 -1.62 17.85 -7.17
CA ASP A 174 -1.06 19.17 -6.96
C ASP A 174 -1.92 20.30 -7.55
N SER A 175 -3.19 20.01 -7.86
CA SER A 175 -4.15 20.95 -8.47
C SER A 175 -4.36 22.24 -7.68
N ALA A 176 -4.26 22.19 -6.34
CA ALA A 176 -4.36 23.39 -5.52
C ALA A 176 -3.13 24.30 -5.60
N ARG A 177 -1.95 23.73 -5.82
CA ARG A 177 -0.68 24.41 -6.01
C ARG A 177 0.36 23.48 -6.59
N LEU A 178 0.93 23.85 -7.72
CA LEU A 178 1.96 23.11 -8.44
C LEU A 178 3.11 22.69 -7.50
N ASN A 179 3.56 21.44 -7.63
CA ASN A 179 4.60 20.80 -6.83
C ASN A 179 4.31 20.77 -5.30
N ARG A 180 3.06 20.95 -4.89
CA ARG A 180 2.63 20.81 -3.49
C ARG A 180 1.49 19.80 -3.38
N PRO A 181 1.79 18.51 -3.53
CA PRO A 181 0.77 17.47 -3.57
C PRO A 181 -0.05 17.42 -2.28
N GLN A 182 -1.35 17.26 -2.46
CA GLN A 182 -2.36 17.17 -1.42
C GLN A 182 -3.22 15.94 -1.66
N ILE A 183 -3.91 15.49 -0.63
CA ILE A 183 -4.83 14.36 -0.70
C ILE A 183 -6.23 14.87 -1.00
N TYR A 184 -6.88 14.20 -1.92
CA TYR A 184 -8.27 14.42 -2.34
C TYR A 184 -9.06 13.14 -2.20
N VAL A 185 -10.36 13.27 -2.04
CA VAL A 185 -11.33 12.18 -2.07
C VAL A 185 -12.40 12.50 -3.10
N HIS A 186 -12.55 11.62 -4.08
CA HIS A 186 -13.59 11.66 -5.09
C HIS A 186 -14.71 10.70 -4.76
N ASN A 187 -15.95 11.14 -4.79
CA ASN A 187 -17.13 10.29 -4.69
C ASN A 187 -17.58 9.90 -6.09
N ILE A 188 -17.59 8.61 -6.39
CA ILE A 188 -17.87 8.07 -7.74
C ILE A 188 -19.33 8.30 -8.14
N LEU A 189 -20.27 8.21 -7.19
CA LEU A 189 -21.69 8.35 -7.48
C LEU A 189 -22.10 9.80 -7.71
N THR A 190 -21.57 10.72 -6.91
CA THR A 190 -21.94 12.16 -6.97
C THR A 190 -21.00 12.97 -7.84
N HIS A 191 -19.91 12.40 -8.33
CA HIS A 191 -18.82 13.04 -9.06
C HIS A 191 -18.20 14.25 -8.33
N LYS A 192 -18.42 14.37 -7.01
CA LYS A 192 -17.83 15.43 -6.18
C LYS A 192 -16.45 15.04 -5.71
N THR A 193 -15.51 15.97 -5.79
CA THR A 193 -14.15 15.81 -5.26
C THR A 193 -13.90 16.85 -4.18
N GLU A 194 -13.42 16.38 -3.03
CA GLU A 194 -13.07 17.22 -1.89
C GLU A 194 -11.57 17.11 -1.60
N ARG A 195 -10.93 18.25 -1.33
CA ARG A 195 -9.57 18.27 -0.79
C ARG A 195 -9.60 17.89 0.69
N VAL A 196 -8.76 16.96 1.09
CA VAL A 196 -8.66 16.45 2.47
C VAL A 196 -7.58 17.19 3.25
N THR A 197 -6.42 17.45 2.63
CA THR A 197 -5.27 18.04 3.34
C THR A 197 -5.06 19.49 2.94
N PHE A 198 -4.92 20.38 3.95
CA PHE A 198 -4.72 21.82 3.79
C PHE A 198 -3.43 22.33 4.44
N ARG A 199 -2.81 21.52 5.31
CA ARG A 199 -1.55 21.84 6.00
C ARG A 199 -0.39 21.03 5.42
N GLY A 200 0.80 21.61 5.47
CA GLY A 200 2.01 21.03 4.90
C GLY A 200 2.10 21.21 3.38
N ASN A 201 3.32 21.18 2.86
CA ASN A 201 3.57 21.37 1.43
C ASN A 201 3.54 20.06 0.64
N TYR A 202 3.62 18.92 1.34
CA TYR A 202 3.66 17.60 0.72
C TYR A 202 2.88 16.59 1.55
N ASN A 203 1.79 16.09 0.99
CA ASN A 203 0.96 15.02 1.55
C ASN A 203 0.77 13.95 0.50
N SER A 204 1.03 12.69 0.83
CA SER A 204 0.99 11.59 -0.15
C SER A 204 0.65 10.23 0.48
N SER A 205 0.58 9.20 -0.38
CA SER A 205 0.36 7.80 0.00
C SER A 205 -0.88 7.56 0.87
N PRO A 206 -2.08 8.04 0.46
CA PRO A 206 -3.30 7.79 1.20
C PRO A 206 -3.65 6.31 1.19
N LYS A 207 -4.15 5.79 2.33
CA LYS A 207 -4.70 4.44 2.46
C LYS A 207 -5.94 4.47 3.33
N TRP A 208 -7.00 3.81 2.87
CA TRP A 208 -8.25 3.67 3.60
C TRP A 208 -8.11 2.70 4.76
N SER A 209 -8.72 3.02 5.90
CA SER A 209 -8.98 2.03 6.95
C SER A 209 -9.93 0.94 6.45
N PRO A 210 -9.89 -0.29 7.01
CA PRO A 210 -10.75 -1.39 6.54
C PRO A 210 -12.25 -1.10 6.60
N ASP A 211 -12.68 -0.24 7.54
CA ASP A 211 -14.07 0.22 7.68
C ASP A 211 -14.41 1.45 6.82
N GLY A 212 -13.45 2.01 6.08
CA GLY A 212 -13.65 3.18 5.22
C GLY A 212 -13.85 4.50 5.96
N SER A 213 -13.80 4.54 7.29
CA SER A 213 -14.06 5.74 8.09
C SER A 213 -12.86 6.69 8.19
N GLN A 214 -11.64 6.20 7.89
CA GLN A 214 -10.39 6.93 8.08
C GLN A 214 -9.45 6.77 6.89
N LEU A 215 -8.54 7.75 6.75
CA LEU A 215 -7.36 7.66 5.89
C LEU A 215 -6.10 7.76 6.75
N ILE A 216 -5.10 6.92 6.46
CA ILE A 216 -3.72 7.12 6.88
C ILE A 216 -2.94 7.69 5.69
N TYR A 217 -2.02 8.59 5.94
CA TYR A 217 -1.20 9.21 4.90
C TYR A 217 0.13 9.73 5.47
N GLU A 218 1.08 10.04 4.60
CA GLU A 218 2.33 10.69 4.98
C GLU A 218 2.28 12.20 4.68
N ARG A 219 2.82 13.00 5.60
CA ARG A 219 3.00 14.46 5.46
C ARG A 219 4.43 14.84 5.77
N GLN A 220 5.00 15.72 4.95
CA GLN A 220 6.28 16.31 5.27
C GLN A 220 6.14 17.41 6.34
N VAL A 221 6.83 17.24 7.46
CA VAL A 221 6.88 18.16 8.59
C VAL A 221 8.33 18.54 8.84
N LYS A 222 8.70 19.80 8.63
CA LYS A 222 10.09 20.29 8.77
C LYS A 222 11.11 19.44 8.00
N GLY A 223 10.77 19.03 6.77
CA GLY A 223 11.65 18.24 5.90
C GLY A 223 11.62 16.72 6.14
N VAL A 224 10.90 16.21 7.16
CA VAL A 224 10.80 14.80 7.52
C VAL A 224 9.39 14.31 7.30
N PHE A 225 9.22 13.13 6.68
CA PHE A 225 7.91 12.52 6.52
C PHE A 225 7.41 11.88 7.81
N GLN A 226 6.17 12.20 8.18
CA GLN A 226 5.49 11.67 9.34
C GLN A 226 4.11 11.14 8.96
N LEU A 227 3.61 10.15 9.69
CA LEU A 227 2.30 9.56 9.47
C LEU A 227 1.21 10.37 10.16
N PHE A 228 0.14 10.60 9.42
CA PHE A 228 -1.06 11.28 9.88
C PHE A 228 -2.30 10.46 9.57
N LYS A 229 -3.23 10.45 10.51
CA LYS A 229 -4.54 9.84 10.37
C LYS A 229 -5.60 10.93 10.22
N TYR A 230 -6.50 10.76 9.26
CA TYR A 230 -7.67 11.62 9.02
C TYR A 230 -8.95 10.84 9.24
N THR A 231 -9.88 11.38 10.03
CA THR A 231 -11.20 10.81 10.25
C THR A 231 -12.23 11.59 9.41
N LEU A 232 -12.94 10.90 8.51
CA LEU A 232 -13.83 11.54 7.55
C LEU A 232 -14.98 12.30 8.22
N LEU A 233 -15.64 11.67 9.20
CA LEU A 233 -16.80 12.25 9.87
C LEU A 233 -16.47 13.55 10.62
N THR A 234 -15.37 13.56 11.36
CA THR A 234 -14.98 14.72 12.19
C THR A 234 -14.04 15.68 11.48
N ARG A 235 -13.54 15.33 10.29
CA ARG A 235 -12.52 16.06 9.53
C ARG A 235 -11.23 16.34 10.32
N ARG A 236 -10.96 15.52 11.35
CA ARG A 236 -9.82 15.69 12.26
C ARG A 236 -8.59 14.94 11.75
N HIS A 237 -7.44 15.63 11.82
CA HIS A 237 -6.12 15.06 11.55
C HIS A 237 -5.37 14.81 12.85
N VAL A 238 -4.76 13.63 12.98
CA VAL A 238 -3.92 13.25 14.14
C VAL A 238 -2.58 12.76 13.62
N GLN A 239 -1.48 13.33 14.13
CA GLN A 239 -0.14 12.85 13.86
C GLN A 239 0.13 11.60 14.70
N LEU A 240 0.67 10.54 14.08
CA LEU A 240 0.95 9.26 14.72
C LEU A 240 2.43 9.03 14.99
N THR A 241 3.31 9.52 14.11
CA THR A 241 4.76 9.38 14.27
C THR A 241 5.43 10.72 14.45
N PHE A 242 6.52 10.73 15.21
CA PHE A 242 7.26 11.93 15.58
C PHE A 242 8.77 11.66 15.49
N GLY A 243 9.57 12.69 15.31
CA GLY A 243 11.02 12.59 15.39
C GLY A 243 11.75 12.98 14.11
N ARG A 244 13.01 12.51 13.99
CA ARG A 244 13.99 12.94 12.98
C ARG A 244 14.08 12.00 11.77
N TYR A 245 13.32 10.92 11.74
CA TYR A 245 13.38 9.90 10.70
C TYR A 245 12.11 9.88 9.90
N ASP A 246 12.25 9.70 8.58
CA ASP A 246 11.10 9.54 7.70
C ASP A 246 10.29 8.30 8.11
N SER A 247 8.98 8.49 8.19
CA SER A 247 7.97 7.44 8.32
C SER A 247 7.07 7.53 7.09
N GLU A 248 7.14 6.52 6.22
CA GLU A 248 6.60 6.61 4.86
C GLU A 248 5.81 5.35 4.50
N LYS A 249 4.97 5.50 3.47
CA LYS A 249 4.23 4.40 2.83
C LYS A 249 3.44 3.54 3.83
N PRO A 250 2.53 4.16 4.58
CA PRO A 250 1.73 3.42 5.55
C PRO A 250 0.69 2.51 4.88
N ASP A 251 0.33 1.42 5.55
CA ASP A 251 -0.86 0.63 5.24
C ASP A 251 -1.51 0.09 6.52
N TRP A 252 -2.82 -0.14 6.48
CA TRP A 252 -3.60 -0.63 7.60
C TRP A 252 -3.55 -2.14 7.74
N SER A 253 -3.52 -2.63 8.99
CA SER A 253 -3.84 -4.02 9.27
C SER A 253 -5.31 -4.34 8.93
N PRO A 254 -5.64 -5.59 8.58
CA PRO A 254 -7.01 -5.95 8.18
C PRO A 254 -8.07 -5.71 9.27
N ASN A 255 -7.68 -5.61 10.54
CA ASN A 255 -8.59 -5.27 11.65
C ASN A 255 -8.61 -3.76 12.00
N GLY A 256 -7.85 -2.91 11.30
CA GLY A 256 -7.80 -1.48 11.53
C GLY A 256 -7.14 -1.03 12.85
N LYS A 257 -6.47 -1.92 13.57
CA LYS A 257 -5.87 -1.60 14.88
C LYS A 257 -4.39 -1.23 14.80
N GLN A 258 -3.74 -1.56 13.69
CA GLN A 258 -2.31 -1.32 13.48
C GLN A 258 -2.05 -0.72 12.10
N ILE A 259 -0.92 -0.05 11.97
CA ILE A 259 -0.42 0.54 10.73
C ILE A 259 0.99 0.04 10.53
N VAL A 260 1.26 -0.62 9.40
CA VAL A 260 2.61 -0.97 8.95
C VAL A 260 3.16 0.17 8.10
N PHE A 261 4.44 0.46 8.22
CA PHE A 261 5.10 1.53 7.46
C PHE A 261 6.60 1.28 7.32
N SER A 262 7.26 2.01 6.43
CA SER A 262 8.71 2.04 6.34
C SER A 262 9.28 3.25 7.10
N ALA A 263 10.25 3.02 7.99
CA ALA A 263 10.98 4.10 8.64
C ALA A 263 12.44 4.10 8.18
N LYS A 264 12.90 5.28 7.71
CA LYS A 264 14.24 5.47 7.16
C LYS A 264 15.17 6.06 8.22
N LYS A 265 16.11 5.24 8.69
CA LYS A 265 17.16 5.67 9.60
C LYS A 265 18.50 5.71 8.85
N LYS A 266 19.14 6.89 8.73
CA LYS A 266 20.31 7.10 7.88
C LYS A 266 20.00 6.76 6.41
N LYS A 267 20.68 5.77 5.81
CA LYS A 267 20.53 5.33 4.41
C LYS A 267 19.67 4.09 4.23
N VAL A 268 19.12 3.52 5.32
CA VAL A 268 18.41 2.24 5.30
C VAL A 268 17.02 2.40 5.88
N SER A 269 16.03 1.90 5.17
CA SER A 269 14.65 1.81 5.64
C SER A 269 14.35 0.41 6.15
N LYS A 270 13.55 0.32 7.20
CA LYS A 270 13.05 -0.93 7.78
C LYS A 270 11.56 -0.84 8.01
N LEU A 271 10.90 -2.01 8.13
CA LEU A 271 9.48 -2.06 8.39
C LEU A 271 9.20 -1.99 9.89
N TYR A 272 8.23 -1.16 10.21
CA TYR A 272 7.69 -0.99 11.56
C TYR A 272 6.18 -1.07 11.52
N TYR A 273 5.56 -1.39 12.64
CA TYR A 273 4.15 -1.12 12.87
C TYR A 273 3.98 -0.23 14.10
N ILE A 274 2.87 0.50 14.12
CA ILE A 274 2.41 1.33 15.22
C ILE A 274 0.91 1.07 15.44
N SER A 275 0.43 1.23 16.67
CA SER A 275 -1.01 1.23 16.92
C SER A 275 -1.70 2.35 16.12
N ALA A 276 -2.89 2.10 15.60
CA ALA A 276 -3.72 3.12 14.94
C ALA A 276 -4.14 4.27 15.89
N PHE A 277 -3.90 4.11 17.19
CA PHE A 277 -4.12 5.13 18.22
C PHE A 277 -2.84 5.91 18.58
N GLY A 278 -1.70 5.55 17.98
CA GLY A 278 -0.39 6.12 18.27
C GLY A 278 0.40 5.28 19.28
N GLY A 279 1.50 5.85 19.80
CA GLY A 279 2.38 5.19 20.75
C GLY A 279 3.73 4.79 20.14
N ARG A 280 4.39 3.80 20.74
CA ARG A 280 5.71 3.34 20.31
C ARG A 280 5.63 2.47 19.05
N SER A 281 6.47 2.75 18.06
CA SER A 281 6.65 1.90 16.89
C SER A 281 7.51 0.67 17.21
N ILE A 282 7.13 -0.48 16.67
CA ILE A 282 7.82 -1.76 16.85
C ILE A 282 8.33 -2.21 15.49
N ARG A 283 9.61 -2.62 15.42
CA ARG A 283 10.21 -3.13 14.18
C ARG A 283 9.62 -4.51 13.85
N VAL A 284 9.20 -4.69 12.60
CA VAL A 284 8.61 -5.94 12.09
C VAL A 284 9.70 -6.89 11.61
N THR A 285 10.58 -6.41 10.74
CA THR A 285 11.57 -7.25 10.04
C THR A 285 12.93 -7.25 10.72
N THR A 286 13.57 -8.40 10.77
CA THR A 286 14.90 -8.61 11.39
C THR A 286 16.04 -8.68 10.37
N ASN A 287 15.78 -8.44 9.08
CA ASN A 287 16.79 -8.49 8.03
C ASN A 287 18.02 -7.63 8.32
N ALA A 288 19.16 -8.07 7.79
CA ALA A 288 20.44 -7.40 7.95
C ALA A 288 20.39 -5.90 7.58
N ASN A 289 21.27 -5.10 8.18
CA ASN A 289 21.28 -3.64 8.02
C ASN A 289 21.65 -3.16 6.60
N ASN A 290 22.14 -4.04 5.73
CA ASN A 290 22.42 -3.73 4.31
C ASN A 290 21.24 -3.98 3.37
N ILE A 291 20.06 -4.32 3.89
CA ILE A 291 18.82 -4.49 3.13
C ILE A 291 17.88 -3.34 3.46
N THR A 292 17.48 -2.57 2.45
CA THR A 292 16.44 -1.55 2.56
C THR A 292 15.09 -2.18 2.29
N GLU A 293 14.09 -1.89 3.13
CA GLU A 293 12.73 -2.40 3.09
C GLU A 293 11.75 -1.24 3.04
N THR A 294 10.90 -1.22 2.01
CA THR A 294 9.99 -0.10 1.74
C THR A 294 8.64 -0.59 1.20
N ASN A 295 7.67 0.32 1.15
CA ASN A 295 6.34 0.11 0.56
C ASN A 295 5.65 -1.16 1.09
N PRO A 296 5.49 -1.32 2.41
CA PRO A 296 4.74 -2.44 2.94
C PRO A 296 3.26 -2.29 2.59
N VAL A 297 2.62 -3.41 2.29
CA VAL A 297 1.17 -3.51 2.13
C VAL A 297 0.67 -4.75 2.84
N TRP A 298 -0.37 -4.60 3.64
CA TRP A 298 -0.95 -5.67 4.42
C TRP A 298 -2.02 -6.41 3.61
N SER A 299 -2.06 -7.75 3.71
CA SER A 299 -3.18 -8.53 3.15
C SER A 299 -4.48 -8.20 3.89
N LYS A 300 -5.61 -8.28 3.21
CA LYS A 300 -6.93 -7.86 3.71
C LYS A 300 -7.61 -8.93 4.54
#